data_3a32c3c2fc794b1411a8ea6bfd5f1ac8
#
_entry.id   3a32c3c2fc794b1411a8ea6bfd5f1ac8
#
_cell.length_a   1.000
_cell.length_b   1.000
_cell.length_c   1.000
_cell.angle_alpha   90.00
_cell.angle_beta   90.00
_cell.angle_gamma   90.00
#
_symmetry.space_group_name_H-M   'P 1'
#
loop_
_entity.id
_entity.type
_entity.pdbx_description
1 polymer ?
#
loop_
_entity_poly.entity_id
_entity_poly.type
_entity_poly.pdbx_seq_one_letter_code
_entity_poly.pdbx_strand_id
1 'polypeptide(L)'
;MRRRVAAALIAAVLAAPAWAQQQEPFEPEGYCTDNYRAPVPATLAGARVLTTAEAEAIWRAKSGAFIDVMPRAPKPKNLPEGTVWRDAPRRDIPGSLWLPDTGYGNLPPAMDDYLRRGLAQASRGDKAALLVIYCLADCWMSWNAAKRALAYGYSNIAWYPDGTDGWERAALPTEEAQPQPRPDQ
;
A
#
# COMPACT_ATOMS: atom_id res chain seq x y z
N MET A 1 -66.46 -36.56 30.35
CA MET A 1 -64.95 -36.53 30.40
C MET A 1 -64.42 -35.88 29.16
N ARG A 2 -63.98 -34.62 29.22
CA ARG A 2 -63.38 -33.87 28.08
C ARG A 2 -61.86 -33.76 28.33
N ARG A 3 -61.04 -34.43 27.53
CA ARG A 3 -59.62 -34.36 27.59
C ARG A 3 -59.18 -33.09 26.87
N ARG A 4 -58.48 -32.19 27.57
CA ARG A 4 -57.82 -31.02 27.02
C ARG A 4 -56.37 -31.44 26.57
N VAL A 5 -56.10 -31.34 25.27
CA VAL A 5 -54.75 -31.53 24.72
C VAL A 5 -54.14 -30.17 24.74
N ALA A 6 -53.04 -30.00 25.49
CA ALA A 6 -52.21 -28.80 25.50
C ALA A 6 -51.14 -28.95 24.40
N ALA A 7 -51.19 -28.07 23.40
CA ALA A 7 -50.15 -27.98 22.37
C ALA A 7 -49.02 -27.07 22.88
N ALA A 8 -47.85 -27.63 23.06
CA ALA A 8 -46.63 -26.87 23.38
C ALA A 8 -46.01 -26.35 22.09
N LEU A 9 -45.98 -25.03 21.91
CA LEU A 9 -45.26 -24.34 20.84
C LEU A 9 -43.77 -24.22 21.24
N ILE A 10 -42.89 -24.94 20.53
CA ILE A 10 -41.45 -24.81 20.66
C ILE A 10 -41.04 -23.67 19.71
N ALA A 11 -40.64 -22.52 20.27
CA ALA A 11 -40.04 -21.43 19.52
C ALA A 11 -38.56 -21.76 19.26
N ALA A 12 -38.20 -22.09 18.02
CA ALA A 12 -36.80 -22.23 17.60
C ALA A 12 -36.18 -20.83 17.41
N VAL A 13 -35.30 -20.45 18.32
CA VAL A 13 -34.47 -19.23 18.19
C VAL A 13 -33.34 -19.53 17.19
N LEU A 14 -33.46 -19.02 15.99
CA LEU A 14 -32.38 -19.03 15.00
C LEU A 14 -31.31 -18.01 15.43
N ALA A 15 -30.23 -18.51 16.03
CA ALA A 15 -29.04 -17.71 16.27
C ALA A 15 -28.35 -17.42 14.92
N ALA A 16 -28.45 -16.18 14.43
CA ALA A 16 -27.67 -15.73 13.28
C ALA A 16 -26.20 -15.71 13.67
N PRO A 17 -25.27 -16.20 12.80
CA PRO A 17 -23.85 -16.09 13.07
C PRO A 17 -23.46 -14.61 13.11
N ALA A 18 -22.90 -14.17 14.23
CA ALA A 18 -22.27 -12.86 14.35
C ALA A 18 -21.01 -12.88 13.47
N TRP A 19 -21.10 -12.33 12.28
CA TRP A 19 -19.92 -11.99 11.48
C TRP A 19 -19.15 -10.97 12.30
N ALA A 20 -17.98 -11.33 12.77
CA ALA A 20 -17.06 -10.39 13.38
C ALA A 20 -16.74 -9.33 12.32
N GLN A 21 -17.35 -8.17 12.43
CA GLN A 21 -16.95 -7.00 11.64
C GLN A 21 -15.51 -6.68 12.05
N GLN A 22 -14.57 -7.03 11.20
CA GLN A 22 -13.20 -6.52 11.34
C GLN A 22 -13.30 -5.01 11.21
N GLN A 23 -13.18 -4.33 12.33
CA GLN A 23 -13.14 -2.88 12.38
C GLN A 23 -11.87 -2.45 11.63
N GLU A 24 -12.04 -1.75 10.52
CA GLU A 24 -10.91 -1.20 9.77
C GLU A 24 -10.06 -0.33 10.70
N PRO A 25 -8.72 -0.40 10.59
CA PRO A 25 -7.84 0.40 11.43
C PRO A 25 -8.18 1.88 11.29
N PHE A 26 -8.24 2.57 12.41
CA PHE A 26 -8.40 4.02 12.43
C PHE A 26 -7.15 4.69 11.84
N GLU A 27 -7.31 5.77 11.09
CA GLU A 27 -6.21 6.55 10.53
C GLU A 27 -5.40 7.22 11.66
N PRO A 28 -4.11 6.85 11.87
CA PRO A 28 -3.32 7.41 12.95
C PRO A 28 -2.84 8.84 12.63
N GLU A 29 -2.64 9.66 13.67
CA GLU A 29 -2.04 10.99 13.51
C GLU A 29 -0.60 10.91 12.98
N GLY A 30 0.20 9.96 13.49
CA GLY A 30 1.59 9.71 13.09
C GLY A 30 1.75 8.77 11.92
N TYR A 31 2.94 8.22 11.80
CA TYR A 31 3.28 7.15 10.85
C TYR A 31 3.21 5.79 11.55
N CYS A 32 2.82 4.76 10.82
CA CYS A 32 2.95 3.39 11.29
C CYS A 32 4.44 3.02 11.37
N THR A 33 4.89 2.51 12.51
CA THR A 33 6.32 2.23 12.79
C THR A 33 6.64 0.74 12.95
N ASP A 34 5.63 -0.12 12.94
CA ASP A 34 5.75 -1.57 13.09
C ASP A 34 4.65 -2.29 12.28
N ASN A 35 4.65 -3.62 12.29
CA ASN A 35 3.61 -4.45 11.65
C ASN A 35 3.21 -3.96 10.26
N TYR A 36 4.19 -3.58 9.44
CA TYR A 36 3.93 -2.97 8.12
C TYR A 36 3.11 -3.85 7.16
N ARG A 37 2.97 -5.15 7.44
CA ARG A 37 2.11 -6.10 6.71
C ARG A 37 0.90 -6.45 7.56
N ALA A 38 -0.01 -5.50 7.69
CA ALA A 38 -1.24 -5.60 8.45
C ALA A 38 -2.35 -4.78 7.76
N PRO A 39 -3.63 -5.00 8.09
CA PRO A 39 -4.72 -4.21 7.55
C PRO A 39 -4.45 -2.70 7.67
N VAL A 40 -4.70 -1.97 6.61
CA VAL A 40 -4.48 -0.52 6.50
C VAL A 40 -5.80 0.22 6.68
N PRO A 41 -5.80 1.53 7.05
CA PRO A 41 -7.02 2.35 7.07
C PRO A 41 -7.69 2.39 5.70
N ALA A 42 -9.01 2.58 5.67
CA ALA A 42 -9.74 2.82 4.44
C ALA A 42 -9.45 4.21 3.82
N THR A 43 -8.87 5.11 4.61
CA THR A 43 -8.65 6.51 4.22
C THR A 43 -7.22 6.97 4.47
N LEU A 44 -6.86 8.05 3.79
CA LEU A 44 -5.69 8.87 4.08
C LEU A 44 -6.08 10.34 3.90
N ALA A 45 -6.15 11.09 4.97
CA ALA A 45 -6.56 12.50 4.96
C ALA A 45 -5.68 13.31 3.99
N GLY A 46 -6.33 13.98 3.05
CA GLY A 46 -5.67 14.77 2.01
C GLY A 46 -5.27 14.00 0.74
N ALA A 47 -5.39 12.68 0.71
CA ALA A 47 -5.17 11.88 -0.48
C ALA A 47 -6.48 11.29 -1.02
N ARG A 48 -6.51 11.06 -2.33
CA ARG A 48 -7.55 10.23 -2.94
C ARG A 48 -7.16 8.75 -2.79
N VAL A 49 -8.04 7.93 -2.22
CA VAL A 49 -7.87 6.48 -2.18
C VAL A 49 -8.39 5.88 -3.48
N LEU A 50 -7.60 5.04 -4.12
CA LEU A 50 -7.94 4.46 -5.42
C LEU A 50 -8.34 2.99 -5.29
N THR A 51 -9.39 2.63 -6.01
CA THR A 51 -9.66 1.25 -6.41
C THR A 51 -8.71 0.82 -7.54
N THR A 52 -8.59 -0.48 -7.78
CA THR A 52 -7.78 -1.02 -8.90
C THR A 52 -8.25 -0.48 -10.25
N ALA A 53 -9.57 -0.35 -10.48
CA ALA A 53 -10.11 0.18 -11.72
C ALA A 53 -9.75 1.66 -11.94
N GLU A 54 -9.74 2.47 -10.88
CA GLU A 54 -9.33 3.88 -10.97
C GLU A 54 -7.82 4.01 -11.22
N ALA A 55 -7.01 3.18 -10.56
CA ALA A 55 -5.57 3.13 -10.79
C ALA A 55 -5.26 2.72 -12.25
N GLU A 56 -5.96 1.70 -12.78
CA GLU A 56 -5.84 1.29 -14.17
C GLU A 56 -6.21 2.42 -15.14
N ALA A 57 -7.30 3.14 -14.88
CA ALA A 57 -7.72 4.25 -15.72
C ALA A 57 -6.66 5.37 -15.78
N ILE A 58 -6.06 5.72 -14.63
CA ILE A 58 -4.97 6.70 -14.56
C ILE A 58 -3.74 6.21 -15.34
N TRP A 59 -3.37 4.94 -15.16
CA TRP A 59 -2.22 4.33 -15.83
C TRP A 59 -2.39 4.31 -17.35
N ARG A 60 -3.56 3.85 -17.85
CA ARG A 60 -3.87 3.83 -19.29
C ARG A 60 -3.87 5.21 -19.91
N ALA A 61 -4.42 6.21 -19.18
CA ALA A 61 -4.45 7.59 -19.62
C ALA A 61 -3.09 8.30 -19.50
N LYS A 62 -2.08 7.68 -18.84
CA LYS A 62 -0.78 8.30 -18.51
C LYS A 62 -0.94 9.66 -17.81
N SER A 63 -1.98 9.80 -16.99
CA SER A 63 -2.37 11.06 -16.34
C SER A 63 -1.76 11.26 -14.95
N GLY A 64 -1.00 10.28 -14.42
CA GLY A 64 -0.31 10.35 -13.14
C GLY A 64 0.99 9.54 -13.17
N ALA A 65 1.93 9.89 -12.32
CA ALA A 65 3.15 9.13 -12.11
C ALA A 65 2.95 8.09 -11.00
N PHE A 66 3.30 6.84 -11.27
CA PHE A 66 3.20 5.74 -10.32
C PHE A 66 4.51 5.57 -9.55
N ILE A 67 4.41 5.40 -8.24
CA ILE A 67 5.55 5.32 -7.32
C ILE A 67 5.39 4.10 -6.44
N ASP A 68 6.24 3.12 -6.68
CA ASP A 68 6.35 1.93 -5.84
C ASP A 68 7.29 2.19 -4.67
N VAL A 69 6.85 1.92 -3.45
CA VAL A 69 7.67 2.07 -2.24
C VAL A 69 7.95 0.73 -1.55
N MET A 70 7.75 -0.38 -2.28
CA MET A 70 8.04 -1.72 -1.77
C MET A 70 9.50 -1.80 -1.32
N PRO A 71 9.77 -2.24 -0.07
CA PRO A 71 11.13 -2.40 0.41
C PRO A 71 11.88 -3.50 -0.33
N ARG A 72 13.20 -3.34 -0.45
CA ARG A 72 14.08 -4.40 -0.91
C ARG A 72 14.27 -5.43 0.21
N ALA A 73 14.29 -6.70 -0.16
CA ALA A 73 14.65 -7.73 0.78
C ALA A 73 16.08 -7.50 1.31
N PRO A 74 16.31 -7.48 2.63
CA PRO A 74 17.64 -7.29 3.16
C PRO A 74 18.53 -8.47 2.77
N LYS A 75 19.80 -8.19 2.45
CA LYS A 75 20.80 -9.24 2.22
C LYS A 75 20.92 -10.10 3.49
N PRO A 76 20.78 -11.42 3.43
CA PRO A 76 20.97 -12.29 4.58
C PRO A 76 22.36 -12.11 5.20
N LYS A 77 22.41 -12.00 6.54
CA LYS A 77 23.67 -11.74 7.26
C LYS A 77 24.66 -12.89 7.23
N ASN A 78 24.17 -14.14 7.03
CA ASN A 78 24.95 -15.36 7.18
C ASN A 78 25.15 -16.09 5.83
N LEU A 79 25.46 -15.34 4.77
CA LEU A 79 25.79 -15.96 3.50
C LEU A 79 27.20 -16.55 3.56
N PRO A 80 27.44 -17.74 2.97
CA PRO A 80 28.78 -18.30 2.81
C PRO A 80 29.71 -17.31 2.10
N GLU A 81 30.99 -17.34 2.45
CA GLU A 81 32.00 -16.52 1.80
C GLU A 81 32.03 -16.80 0.28
N GLY A 82 32.11 -15.73 -0.51
CA GLY A 82 32.08 -15.82 -1.98
C GLY A 82 30.67 -15.94 -2.59
N THR A 83 29.59 -15.97 -1.78
CA THR A 83 28.22 -15.98 -2.32
C THR A 83 27.86 -14.64 -2.96
N VAL A 84 27.56 -14.67 -4.25
CA VAL A 84 26.99 -13.50 -4.94
C VAL A 84 25.52 -13.39 -4.59
N TRP A 85 25.18 -12.43 -3.74
CA TRP A 85 23.78 -12.10 -3.44
C TRP A 85 23.17 -11.30 -4.60
N ARG A 86 21.99 -11.73 -5.03
CA ARG A 86 21.12 -10.96 -5.93
C ARG A 86 19.80 -10.74 -5.26
N ASP A 87 19.31 -9.50 -5.29
CA ASP A 87 17.97 -9.18 -4.81
C ASP A 87 16.92 -10.01 -5.58
N ALA A 88 15.83 -10.34 -4.91
CA ALA A 88 14.68 -10.93 -5.60
C ALA A 88 14.15 -9.90 -6.63
N PRO A 89 13.83 -10.33 -7.86
CA PRO A 89 13.24 -9.43 -8.83
C PRO A 89 11.95 -8.83 -8.29
N ARG A 90 11.79 -7.52 -8.42
CA ARG A 90 10.52 -6.82 -8.18
C ARG A 90 9.80 -6.67 -9.51
N ARG A 91 8.52 -7.04 -9.51
CA ARG A 91 7.60 -6.71 -10.61
C ARG A 91 6.64 -5.66 -10.12
N ASP A 92 6.49 -4.58 -10.86
CA ASP A 92 5.61 -3.47 -10.51
C ASP A 92 4.68 -3.06 -11.68
N ILE A 93 3.90 -2.01 -11.47
CA ILE A 93 3.03 -1.45 -12.49
C ILE A 93 3.92 -0.77 -13.54
N PRO A 94 3.77 -1.09 -14.86
CA PRO A 94 4.67 -0.60 -15.89
C PRO A 94 4.81 0.92 -15.91
N GLY A 95 6.05 1.40 -15.95
CA GLY A 95 6.41 2.83 -15.92
C GLY A 95 6.46 3.43 -14.52
N SER A 96 6.40 2.64 -13.48
CA SER A 96 6.55 3.10 -12.10
C SER A 96 7.99 3.49 -11.78
N LEU A 97 8.13 4.45 -10.88
CA LEU A 97 9.39 4.79 -10.24
C LEU A 97 9.48 3.99 -8.93
N TRP A 98 10.41 3.05 -8.83
CA TRP A 98 10.60 2.29 -7.60
C TRP A 98 11.56 2.98 -6.64
N LEU A 99 11.05 3.41 -5.48
CA LEU A 99 11.76 4.07 -4.38
C LEU A 99 11.78 3.15 -3.16
N PRO A 100 12.60 2.09 -3.16
CA PRO A 100 12.58 1.11 -2.09
C PRO A 100 12.88 1.71 -0.72
N ASP A 101 12.27 1.12 0.32
CA ASP A 101 12.51 1.43 1.73
C ASP A 101 12.08 2.85 2.18
N THR A 102 11.35 3.61 1.36
CA THR A 102 10.94 4.99 1.68
C THR A 102 9.64 5.09 2.48
N GLY A 103 8.96 3.97 2.72
CA GLY A 103 7.70 3.92 3.45
C GLY A 103 7.81 3.61 4.94
N TYR A 104 9.00 3.41 5.49
CA TYR A 104 9.16 3.16 6.92
C TYR A 104 8.67 4.34 7.76
N GLY A 105 8.04 4.07 8.92
CA GLY A 105 7.53 5.11 9.82
C GLY A 105 8.65 5.99 10.36
N ASN A 106 9.75 5.37 10.78
CA ASN A 106 10.99 6.04 11.16
C ASN A 106 11.92 6.07 9.96
N LEU A 107 11.93 7.17 9.21
CA LEU A 107 12.74 7.32 8.02
C LEU A 107 14.00 8.13 8.34
N PRO A 108 15.21 7.56 8.14
CA PRO A 108 16.46 8.31 8.32
C PRO A 108 16.55 9.51 7.37
N PRO A 109 17.25 10.60 7.72
CA PRO A 109 17.33 11.80 6.91
C PRO A 109 17.76 11.55 5.45
N ALA A 110 18.74 10.67 5.23
CA ALA A 110 19.18 10.32 3.88
C ALA A 110 18.09 9.65 3.03
N MET A 111 17.24 8.84 3.67
CA MET A 111 16.11 8.19 3.00
C MET A 111 14.91 9.15 2.83
N ASP A 112 14.73 10.10 3.75
CA ASP A 112 13.77 11.19 3.58
C ASP A 112 14.12 12.06 2.36
N ASP A 113 15.39 12.45 2.23
CA ASP A 113 15.91 13.16 1.05
C ASP A 113 15.80 12.32 -0.23
N TYR A 114 16.03 11.02 -0.15
CA TYR A 114 15.86 10.11 -1.28
C TYR A 114 14.40 10.07 -1.77
N LEU A 115 13.44 9.96 -0.85
CA LEU A 115 12.01 10.05 -1.18
C LEU A 115 11.66 11.41 -1.81
N ARG A 116 12.12 12.52 -1.23
CA ARG A 116 11.88 13.87 -1.76
C ARG A 116 12.38 14.03 -3.19
N ARG A 117 13.60 13.55 -3.47
CA ARG A 117 14.17 13.60 -4.84
C ARG A 117 13.37 12.73 -5.82
N GLY A 118 12.98 11.52 -5.41
CA GLY A 118 12.15 10.64 -6.23
C GLY A 118 10.80 11.24 -6.57
N LEU A 119 10.12 11.84 -5.57
CA LEU A 119 8.85 12.54 -5.80
C LEU A 119 9.03 13.76 -6.71
N ALA A 120 10.10 14.52 -6.54
CA ALA A 120 10.42 15.67 -7.42
C ALA A 120 10.71 15.23 -8.86
N GLN A 121 11.43 14.12 -9.04
CA GLN A 121 11.67 13.52 -10.35
C GLN A 121 10.35 13.09 -11.01
N ALA A 122 9.51 12.34 -10.29
CA ALA A 122 8.24 11.83 -10.80
C ALA A 122 7.26 12.95 -11.17
N SER A 123 7.20 14.00 -10.37
CA SER A 123 6.35 15.18 -10.58
C SER A 123 6.97 16.23 -11.53
N ARG A 124 8.22 16.07 -11.93
CA ARG A 124 9.01 17.11 -12.64
C ARG A 124 9.05 18.44 -11.88
N GLY A 125 9.05 18.37 -10.54
CA GLY A 125 9.03 19.52 -9.65
C GLY A 125 7.66 20.18 -9.43
N ASP A 126 6.60 19.73 -10.11
CA ASP A 126 5.26 20.26 -9.95
C ASP A 126 4.58 19.60 -8.73
N LYS A 127 4.28 20.41 -7.72
CA LYS A 127 3.58 19.96 -6.49
C LYS A 127 2.10 19.64 -6.71
N ALA A 128 1.51 20.04 -7.85
CA ALA A 128 0.14 19.72 -8.22
C ALA A 128 0.03 18.51 -9.16
N ALA A 129 1.16 17.92 -9.60
CA ALA A 129 1.15 16.72 -10.42
C ALA A 129 0.51 15.55 -9.66
N LEU A 130 -0.29 14.73 -10.37
CA LEU A 130 -0.87 13.53 -9.80
C LEU A 130 0.21 12.47 -9.56
N LEU A 131 0.41 12.10 -8.30
CA LEU A 131 1.29 11.03 -7.87
C LEU A 131 0.47 9.89 -7.27
N VAL A 132 0.59 8.70 -7.82
CA VAL A 132 -0.05 7.47 -7.33
C VAL A 132 0.98 6.67 -6.56
N ILE A 133 0.81 6.57 -5.23
CA ILE A 133 1.74 5.88 -4.34
C ILE A 133 1.16 4.53 -3.94
N TYR A 134 1.94 3.47 -4.08
CA TYR A 134 1.49 2.11 -3.81
C TYR A 134 2.63 1.20 -3.32
N CYS A 135 2.28 -0.02 -2.92
CA CYS A 135 3.18 -1.10 -2.49
C CYS A 135 2.53 -2.47 -2.84
N LEU A 136 2.19 -3.25 -1.84
CA LEU A 136 1.33 -4.43 -1.90
C LEU A 136 0.01 -4.15 -1.17
N ALA A 137 -0.97 -5.04 -1.25
CA ALA A 137 -2.13 -5.00 -0.36
C ALA A 137 -1.69 -5.13 1.11
N ASP A 138 -2.47 -4.58 2.04
CA ASP A 138 -2.18 -4.62 3.47
C ASP A 138 -0.74 -4.17 3.81
N CYS A 139 -0.30 -3.07 3.21
CA CYS A 139 1.06 -2.57 3.33
C CYS A 139 1.07 -1.09 3.78
N TRP A 140 1.41 -0.86 5.04
CA TRP A 140 1.51 0.47 5.63
C TRP A 140 2.60 1.36 5.01
N MET A 141 3.57 0.77 4.30
CA MET A 141 4.65 1.53 3.66
C MET A 141 4.12 2.55 2.66
N SER A 142 3.15 2.16 1.82
CA SER A 142 2.54 3.08 0.84
C SER A 142 1.70 4.16 1.50
N TRP A 143 0.98 3.83 2.58
CA TRP A 143 0.23 4.80 3.38
C TRP A 143 1.16 5.85 3.99
N ASN A 144 2.25 5.41 4.63
CA ASN A 144 3.27 6.31 5.21
C ASN A 144 3.91 7.21 4.15
N ALA A 145 4.31 6.66 3.01
CA ALA A 145 4.94 7.43 1.93
C ALA A 145 3.99 8.46 1.33
N ALA A 146 2.71 8.09 1.13
CA ALA A 146 1.69 9.01 0.65
C ALA A 146 1.42 10.14 1.66
N LYS A 147 1.35 9.83 2.95
CA LYS A 147 1.23 10.83 4.03
C LYS A 147 2.42 11.80 4.04
N ARG A 148 3.65 11.29 3.83
CA ARG A 148 4.84 12.16 3.72
C ARG A 148 4.78 13.05 2.49
N ALA A 149 4.35 12.54 1.35
CA ALA A 149 4.22 13.34 0.14
C ALA A 149 3.28 14.54 0.37
N LEU A 150 2.15 14.34 1.07
CA LEU A 150 1.27 15.44 1.50
C LEU A 150 2.00 16.43 2.42
N ALA A 151 2.74 15.91 3.42
CA ALA A 151 3.52 16.76 4.34
C ALA A 151 4.64 17.53 3.62
N TYR A 152 5.14 17.06 2.47
CA TYR A 152 6.09 17.77 1.62
C TYR A 152 5.43 18.81 0.69
N GLY A 153 4.11 19.01 0.80
CA GLY A 153 3.36 20.02 0.07
C GLY A 153 2.87 19.57 -1.31
N TYR A 154 2.86 18.28 -1.62
CA TYR A 154 2.17 17.78 -2.80
C TYR A 154 0.66 17.83 -2.57
N SER A 155 -0.09 18.41 -3.48
CA SER A 155 -1.53 18.64 -3.33
C SER A 155 -2.42 17.65 -4.07
N ASN A 156 -1.83 16.77 -4.91
CA ASN A 156 -2.59 15.83 -5.73
C ASN A 156 -2.01 14.40 -5.57
N ILE A 157 -2.16 13.89 -4.35
CA ILE A 157 -1.74 12.54 -4.00
C ILE A 157 -2.90 11.57 -4.11
N ALA A 158 -2.66 10.48 -4.80
CA ALA A 158 -3.52 9.31 -4.80
C ALA A 158 -2.79 8.14 -4.13
N TRP A 159 -3.45 7.46 -3.22
CA TRP A 159 -2.96 6.25 -2.58
C TRP A 159 -3.71 5.05 -3.12
N TYR A 160 -2.96 4.03 -3.58
CA TYR A 160 -3.51 2.79 -4.09
C TYR A 160 -3.21 1.65 -3.12
N PRO A 161 -4.13 1.35 -2.17
CA PRO A 161 -3.91 0.39 -1.08
C PRO A 161 -3.79 -1.06 -1.53
N ASP A 162 -4.47 -1.47 -2.61
CA ASP A 162 -4.41 -2.85 -3.13
C ASP A 162 -3.07 -3.17 -3.80
N GLY A 163 -2.33 -2.15 -4.22
CA GLY A 163 -0.98 -2.27 -4.77
C GLY A 163 -0.85 -3.29 -5.90
N THR A 164 0.33 -3.90 -6.03
CA THR A 164 0.53 -4.93 -7.07
C THR A 164 -0.31 -6.19 -6.86
N ASP A 165 -0.72 -6.51 -5.63
CA ASP A 165 -1.59 -7.67 -5.39
C ASP A 165 -2.98 -7.46 -6.04
N GLY A 166 -3.56 -6.24 -5.92
CA GLY A 166 -4.81 -5.88 -6.60
C GLY A 166 -4.66 -5.81 -8.11
N TRP A 167 -3.52 -5.28 -8.55
CA TRP A 167 -3.19 -5.15 -9.96
C TRP A 167 -3.10 -6.51 -10.66
N GLU A 168 -2.38 -7.47 -10.06
CA GLU A 168 -2.23 -8.83 -10.57
C GLU A 168 -3.54 -9.63 -10.50
N ARG A 169 -4.35 -9.47 -9.44
CA ARG A 169 -5.69 -10.07 -9.37
C ARG A 169 -6.60 -9.61 -10.50
N ALA A 170 -6.41 -8.38 -10.99
CA ALA A 170 -7.13 -7.86 -12.16
C ALA A 170 -6.51 -8.29 -13.50
N ALA A 171 -5.51 -9.19 -13.48
CA ALA A 171 -4.77 -9.65 -14.65
C ALA A 171 -4.15 -8.52 -15.49
N LEU A 172 -3.75 -7.42 -14.84
CA LEU A 172 -3.09 -6.29 -15.47
C LEU A 172 -1.59 -6.53 -15.64
N PRO A 173 -0.95 -5.92 -16.65
CA PRO A 173 0.45 -6.18 -16.95
C PRO A 173 1.38 -5.66 -15.83
N THR A 174 2.48 -6.37 -15.60
CA THR A 174 3.58 -5.95 -14.74
C THR A 174 4.89 -6.00 -15.52
N GLU A 175 5.87 -5.20 -15.11
CA GLU A 175 7.23 -5.25 -15.65
C GLU A 175 8.27 -5.44 -14.55
N GLU A 176 9.49 -5.88 -14.91
CA GLU A 176 10.59 -5.97 -13.96
C GLU A 176 11.09 -4.58 -13.62
N ALA A 177 11.05 -4.26 -12.32
CA ALA A 177 11.43 -2.96 -11.80
C ALA A 177 12.94 -2.88 -11.52
N GLN A 178 13.52 -1.73 -11.78
CA GLN A 178 14.84 -1.37 -11.30
C GLN A 178 14.72 -0.27 -10.24
N PRO A 179 15.33 -0.45 -9.05
CA PRO A 179 15.25 0.58 -8.03
C PRO A 179 16.02 1.83 -8.46
N GLN A 180 15.51 2.99 -8.08
CA GLN A 180 16.28 4.21 -8.20
C GLN A 180 17.55 4.13 -7.35
N PRO A 181 18.69 4.69 -7.80
CA PRO A 181 19.94 4.70 -7.05
C PRO A 181 19.75 5.30 -5.65
N ARG A 182 20.18 4.59 -4.62
CA ARG A 182 20.07 5.00 -3.22
C ARG A 182 21.32 5.75 -2.76
N PRO A 183 21.20 6.63 -1.73
CA PRO A 183 22.33 7.40 -1.23
C PRO A 183 23.37 6.55 -0.47
N ASP A 184 23.02 5.33 -0.09
CA ASP A 184 23.84 4.39 0.70
C ASP A 184 24.44 3.24 -0.13
N GLN A 185 24.44 3.39 -1.46
CA GLN A 185 24.96 2.39 -2.42
C GLN A 185 26.03 2.97 -3.32
#